data_a07e66be2a04fd21cd2dd59672d0b5a7
#
_entry.id   a07e66be2a04fd21cd2dd59672d0b5a7
#
_cell.length_a   1.000
_cell.length_b   1.000
_cell.length_c   1.000
_cell.angle_alpha   90.00
_cell.angle_beta   90.00
_cell.angle_gamma   90.00
#
_symmetry.space_group_name_H-M   'P 1'
#
loop_
_entity.id
_entity.type
_entity.pdbx_description
1 polymer ?
#
loop_
_entity_poly.entity_id
_entity_poly.type
_entity_poly.pdbx_seq_one_letter_code
_entity_poly.pdbx_strand_id
1 'polypeptide(L)'
;MIIRENFVDVEEYNIEKILEGKEVQCKPDEIIYFDLEHYVYKKPKCIGVFGACIYNNVDKKIHVTQYMIENKSEVVEILILAKKYFTKMKKMGKKVIVTFSGNNDFTVIKYLFNKYNIYFDFDKEFKSLDIQKEYERNMNTSIRT
;
A
#
# COMPACT_ATOMS: atom_id res chain seq x y z
N MET A 1 12.60 -1.06 -15.87
CA MET A 1 11.68 -0.54 -14.83
C MET A 1 10.76 0.51 -15.41
N ILE A 2 9.49 0.29 -15.32
CA ILE A 2 8.50 1.30 -15.72
C ILE A 2 8.03 2.01 -14.45
N ILE A 3 8.10 3.33 -14.46
CA ILE A 3 7.65 4.17 -13.36
C ILE A 3 6.59 5.12 -13.91
N ARG A 4 5.41 5.10 -13.29
CA ARG A 4 4.31 5.99 -13.68
C ARG A 4 3.78 6.74 -12.47
N GLU A 5 3.56 8.04 -12.65
CA GLU A 5 2.88 8.88 -11.67
C GLU A 5 1.75 9.60 -12.39
N ASN A 6 0.55 9.49 -11.82
CA ASN A 6 -0.64 10.13 -12.35
C ASN A 6 -1.31 10.96 -11.25
N PHE A 7 -1.88 12.09 -11.65
CA PHE A 7 -2.59 12.99 -10.75
C PHE A 7 -4.03 13.06 -11.22
N VAL A 8 -4.96 12.71 -10.33
CA VAL A 8 -6.38 12.64 -10.67
C VAL A 8 -7.14 13.70 -9.88
N ASP A 9 -7.89 14.53 -10.61
CA ASP A 9 -8.75 15.54 -9.98
C ASP A 9 -9.90 14.86 -9.24
N VAL A 10 -10.24 15.39 -8.06
CA VAL A 10 -11.33 14.88 -7.24
C VAL A 10 -12.34 16.02 -7.05
N GLU A 11 -13.57 15.83 -7.56
CA GLU A 11 -14.61 16.84 -7.43
C GLU A 11 -15.12 16.95 -6.00
N GLU A 12 -15.33 15.80 -5.35
CA GLU A 12 -15.78 15.75 -3.96
C GLU A 12 -14.98 14.71 -3.19
N TYR A 13 -14.24 15.16 -2.20
CA TYR A 13 -13.53 14.28 -1.29
C TYR A 13 -13.69 14.80 0.14
N ASN A 14 -14.44 14.07 0.94
CA ASN A 14 -14.71 14.48 2.31
C ASN A 14 -13.56 14.09 3.23
N ILE A 15 -12.60 15.00 3.39
CA ILE A 15 -11.40 14.79 4.22
C ILE A 15 -11.70 14.78 5.71
N GLU A 16 -12.89 15.22 6.11
CA GLU A 16 -13.30 15.21 7.52
C GLU A 16 -13.92 13.88 7.94
N LYS A 17 -14.26 13.01 6.98
CA LYS A 17 -14.83 11.72 7.28
C LYS A 17 -13.79 10.78 7.85
N ILE A 18 -14.03 10.29 9.07
CA ILE A 18 -13.11 9.39 9.75
C ILE A 18 -13.38 7.95 9.31
N LEU A 19 -12.32 7.25 8.92
CA LEU A 19 -12.36 5.82 8.65
C LEU A 19 -12.04 5.07 9.93
N GLU A 20 -12.92 4.18 10.34
CA GLU A 20 -12.75 3.38 11.55
C GLU A 20 -12.65 1.90 11.22
N GLY A 21 -11.63 1.25 11.75
CA GLY A 21 -11.51 -0.20 11.80
C GLY A 21 -11.49 -0.66 13.25
N LYS A 22 -11.26 -1.95 13.46
CA LYS A 22 -11.25 -2.55 14.79
C LYS A 22 -10.26 -1.89 15.74
N GLU A 23 -9.06 -1.56 15.24
CA GLU A 23 -7.97 -0.98 16.03
C GLU A 23 -7.41 0.29 15.42
N VAL A 24 -8.06 0.81 14.37
CA VAL A 24 -7.52 1.92 13.58
C VAL A 24 -8.60 2.95 13.35
N GLN A 25 -8.24 4.21 13.56
CA GLN A 25 -9.07 5.35 13.24
C GLN A 25 -8.19 6.37 12.51
N CYS A 26 -8.62 6.83 11.34
CA CYS A 26 -7.82 7.78 10.56
C CYS A 26 -8.68 8.65 9.66
N LYS A 27 -8.10 9.78 9.26
CA LYS A 27 -8.68 10.67 8.26
C LYS A 27 -8.24 10.24 6.87
N PRO A 28 -9.04 10.55 5.81
CA PRO A 28 -8.70 10.17 4.44
C PRO A 28 -7.33 10.65 3.96
N ASP A 29 -6.87 11.81 4.42
CA ASP A 29 -5.56 12.35 4.05
C ASP A 29 -4.39 11.69 4.79
N GLU A 30 -4.66 10.78 5.71
CA GLU A 30 -3.64 10.01 6.43
C GLU A 30 -3.42 8.62 5.85
N ILE A 31 -4.09 8.28 4.75
CA ILE A 31 -4.16 6.93 4.21
C ILE A 31 -3.26 6.76 2.99
N ILE A 32 -2.60 5.60 2.93
CA ILE A 32 -1.99 5.06 1.72
C ILE A 32 -2.81 3.85 1.31
N TYR A 33 -3.33 3.83 0.10
CA TYR A 33 -3.92 2.63 -0.49
C TYR A 33 -2.85 1.95 -1.33
N PHE A 34 -2.64 0.63 -1.16
CA PHE A 34 -1.66 -0.04 -1.98
C PHE A 34 -2.07 -1.46 -2.34
N ASP A 35 -1.52 -1.93 -3.45
CA ASP A 35 -1.76 -3.25 -4.00
C ASP A 35 -0.51 -3.74 -4.72
N LEU A 36 -0.30 -5.04 -4.73
CA LEU A 36 0.85 -5.68 -5.36
C LEU A 36 0.40 -6.76 -6.33
N GLU A 37 1.13 -6.91 -7.43
CA GLU A 37 1.12 -8.12 -8.23
C GLU A 37 2.45 -8.83 -8.01
N HIS A 38 2.40 -10.10 -7.60
CA HIS A 38 3.60 -10.83 -7.22
C HIS A 38 3.60 -12.25 -7.74
N TYR A 39 4.78 -12.81 -7.87
CA TYR A 39 4.98 -14.19 -8.30
C TYR A 39 5.30 -15.06 -7.09
N VAL A 40 4.55 -16.17 -6.96
CA VAL A 40 4.70 -17.11 -5.86
C VAL A 40 4.91 -18.52 -6.42
N TYR A 41 5.95 -19.18 -5.91
CA TYR A 41 6.14 -20.62 -6.09
C TYR A 41 6.66 -21.16 -4.76
N LYS A 42 5.76 -21.79 -3.98
CA LYS A 42 6.01 -22.21 -2.58
C LYS A 42 6.31 -21.05 -1.63
N LYS A 43 7.15 -20.08 -2.07
CA LYS A 43 7.49 -18.85 -1.36
C LYS A 43 7.42 -17.68 -2.31
N PRO A 44 7.16 -16.46 -1.82
CA PRO A 44 7.20 -15.27 -2.68
C PRO A 44 8.57 -15.12 -3.36
N LYS A 45 8.57 -14.90 -4.67
CA LYS A 45 9.81 -14.74 -5.45
C LYS A 45 10.13 -13.28 -5.73
N CYS A 46 9.14 -12.53 -6.17
CA CYS A 46 9.33 -11.11 -6.49
C CYS A 46 8.00 -10.40 -6.58
N ILE A 47 8.06 -9.09 -6.51
CA ILE A 47 6.95 -8.20 -6.84
C ILE A 47 7.13 -7.78 -8.30
N GLY A 48 6.11 -8.03 -9.12
CA GLY A 48 6.11 -7.58 -10.52
C GLY A 48 5.58 -6.18 -10.68
N VAL A 49 4.55 -5.83 -9.93
CA VAL A 49 3.93 -4.51 -9.97
C VAL A 49 3.67 -4.03 -8.53
N PHE A 50 4.05 -2.80 -8.27
CA PHE A 50 3.71 -2.06 -7.05
C PHE A 50 2.79 -0.91 -7.45
N GLY A 51 1.64 -0.81 -6.81
CA GLY A 51 0.71 0.30 -7.02
C GLY A 51 0.30 0.90 -5.70
N ALA A 52 0.28 2.21 -5.64
CA ALA A 52 -0.19 2.92 -4.45
C ALA A 52 -0.85 4.24 -4.84
N CYS A 53 -1.78 4.69 -4.02
CA CYS A 53 -2.36 6.02 -4.19
C CYS A 53 -2.63 6.68 -2.85
N ILE A 54 -2.57 8.01 -2.88
CA ILE A 54 -2.86 8.86 -1.74
C ILE A 54 -3.71 10.04 -2.19
N TYR A 55 -4.44 10.62 -1.24
CA TYR A 55 -5.00 11.96 -1.42
C TYR A 55 -3.99 12.98 -0.90
N ASN A 56 -3.61 13.92 -1.77
CA ASN A 56 -2.68 14.99 -1.41
C ASN A 56 -3.46 16.24 -1.03
N ASN A 57 -3.29 16.69 0.20
CA ASN A 57 -4.07 17.79 0.77
C ASN A 57 -3.60 19.17 0.28
N VAL A 58 -2.43 19.26 -0.35
CA VAL A 58 -1.88 20.51 -0.87
C VAL A 58 -2.50 20.85 -2.22
N ASP A 59 -2.43 19.93 -3.19
CA ASP A 59 -3.00 20.14 -4.52
C ASP A 59 -4.43 19.59 -4.68
N LYS A 60 -4.92 18.88 -3.65
CA LYS A 60 -6.27 18.30 -3.60
C LYS A 60 -6.54 17.30 -4.73
N LYS A 61 -5.51 16.54 -5.08
CA LYS A 61 -5.58 15.50 -6.11
C LYS A 61 -5.23 14.14 -5.51
N ILE A 62 -5.69 13.09 -6.16
CA ILE A 62 -5.20 11.73 -5.89
C ILE A 62 -3.93 11.53 -6.69
N HIS A 63 -2.86 11.16 -6.01
CA HIS A 63 -1.58 10.84 -6.62
C HIS A 63 -1.45 9.33 -6.70
N VAL A 64 -1.36 8.81 -7.92
CA VAL A 64 -1.21 7.37 -8.19
C VAL A 64 0.23 7.11 -8.60
N THR A 65 0.87 6.19 -7.92
CA THR A 65 2.26 5.79 -8.20
C THR A 65 2.28 4.31 -8.55
N GLN A 66 2.93 3.97 -9.66
CA GLN A 66 3.05 2.59 -10.11
C GLN A 66 4.48 2.30 -10.53
N TYR A 67 5.01 1.16 -10.10
CA TYR A 67 6.29 0.61 -10.52
C TYR A 67 6.06 -0.77 -11.11
N MET A 68 6.69 -1.06 -12.24
CA MET A 68 6.61 -2.38 -12.87
C MET A 68 7.98 -2.81 -13.35
N ILE A 69 8.40 -4.01 -13.00
CA ILE A 69 9.65 -4.57 -13.53
C ILE A 69 9.46 -5.02 -14.96
N GLU A 70 10.52 -4.89 -15.76
CA GLU A 70 10.56 -5.36 -17.13
C GLU A 70 11.37 -6.64 -17.27
N ASN A 71 12.24 -6.91 -16.31
CA ASN A 71 13.06 -8.12 -16.31
C ASN A 71 13.47 -8.50 -14.89
N LYS A 72 13.98 -9.72 -14.73
CA LYS A 72 14.32 -10.30 -13.42
C LYS A 72 15.46 -9.57 -12.71
N SER A 73 16.28 -8.80 -13.40
CA SER A 73 17.37 -8.06 -12.76
C SER A 73 16.86 -6.91 -11.91
N GLU A 74 15.59 -6.55 -12.03
CA GLU A 74 14.97 -5.41 -11.36
C GLU A 74 14.20 -5.76 -10.09
N VAL A 75 14.24 -7.03 -9.66
CA VAL A 75 13.43 -7.49 -8.52
C VAL A 75 13.84 -6.83 -7.19
N VAL A 76 15.09 -6.42 -7.05
CA VAL A 76 15.55 -5.68 -5.86
C VAL A 76 15.25 -4.18 -6.01
N GLU A 77 15.42 -3.64 -7.20
CA GLU A 77 15.16 -2.23 -7.48
C GLU A 77 13.74 -1.80 -7.13
N ILE A 78 12.74 -2.62 -7.50
CA ILE A 78 11.36 -2.29 -7.18
C ILE A 78 11.12 -2.24 -5.66
N LEU A 79 11.79 -3.10 -4.89
CA LEU A 79 11.70 -3.08 -3.44
C LEU A 79 12.33 -1.81 -2.85
N ILE A 80 13.45 -1.38 -3.41
CA ILE A 80 14.11 -0.13 -2.99
C ILE A 80 13.21 1.06 -3.28
N LEU A 81 12.57 1.08 -4.45
CA LEU A 81 11.61 2.13 -4.80
C LEU A 81 10.40 2.12 -3.86
N ALA A 82 9.90 0.95 -3.51
CA ALA A 82 8.79 0.83 -2.56
C ALA A 82 9.18 1.37 -1.19
N LYS A 83 10.37 1.04 -0.70
CA LYS A 83 10.88 1.59 0.57
C LYS A 83 10.96 3.11 0.53
N LYS A 84 11.50 3.67 -0.55
CA LYS A 84 11.57 5.13 -0.73
C LYS A 84 10.19 5.76 -0.73
N TYR A 85 9.23 5.12 -1.37
CA TYR A 85 7.85 5.58 -1.40
C TYR A 85 7.25 5.64 0.01
N PHE A 86 7.32 4.56 0.76
CA PHE A 86 6.76 4.52 2.11
C PHE A 86 7.48 5.49 3.06
N THR A 87 8.78 5.64 2.93
CA THR A 87 9.56 6.61 3.72
C THR A 87 9.09 8.03 3.44
N LYS A 88 8.88 8.37 2.17
CA LYS A 88 8.35 9.67 1.76
C LYS A 88 6.94 9.89 2.29
N MET A 89 6.08 8.88 2.20
CA MET A 89 4.70 8.98 2.68
C MET A 89 4.64 9.20 4.19
N LYS A 90 5.51 8.54 4.94
CA LYS A 90 5.60 8.76 6.38
C LYS A 90 5.95 10.21 6.70
N LYS A 91 6.90 10.79 5.98
CA LYS A 91 7.28 12.19 6.14
C LYS A 91 6.15 13.15 5.78
N MET A 92 5.27 12.77 4.88
CA MET A 92 4.11 13.56 4.49
C MET A 92 2.94 13.46 5.48
N GLY A 93 3.07 12.67 6.54
CA GLY A 93 2.04 12.53 7.57
C GLY A 93 1.07 11.38 7.34
N LYS A 94 1.34 10.48 6.41
CA LYS A 94 0.53 9.29 6.23
C LYS A 94 0.77 8.34 7.40
N LYS A 95 -0.28 7.73 7.93
CA LYS A 95 -0.23 6.92 9.15
C LYS A 95 -0.76 5.51 8.98
N VAL A 96 -1.64 5.30 8.01
CA VAL A 96 -2.38 4.05 7.84
C VAL A 96 -2.24 3.54 6.42
N ILE A 97 -1.93 2.27 6.27
CA ILE A 97 -1.93 1.60 4.98
C ILE A 97 -3.23 0.80 4.88
N VAL A 98 -4.00 1.06 3.85
CA VAL A 98 -5.28 0.39 3.59
C VAL A 98 -5.11 -0.53 2.38
N THR A 99 -5.55 -1.78 2.54
CA THR A 99 -5.50 -2.80 1.50
C THR A 99 -6.86 -3.49 1.39
N PHE A 100 -7.06 -4.22 0.30
CA PHE A 100 -8.16 -5.16 0.18
C PHE A 100 -7.56 -6.55 0.07
N SER A 101 -7.90 -7.44 1.01
CA SER A 101 -7.29 -8.79 1.07
C SER A 101 -5.77 -8.73 1.28
N GLY A 102 -5.31 -7.70 1.98
CA GLY A 102 -3.91 -7.28 2.00
C GLY A 102 -2.99 -8.08 2.90
N ASN A 103 -3.46 -9.10 3.61
CA ASN A 103 -2.57 -9.98 4.37
C ASN A 103 -1.48 -10.56 3.49
N ASN A 104 -1.84 -10.95 2.26
CA ASN A 104 -0.89 -11.50 1.32
C ASN A 104 0.13 -10.45 0.89
N ASP A 105 -0.33 -9.23 0.57
CA ASP A 105 0.55 -8.16 0.11
C ASP A 105 1.53 -7.72 1.19
N PHE A 106 1.06 -7.54 2.42
CA PHE A 106 1.94 -7.22 3.54
C PHE A 106 2.92 -8.34 3.82
N THR A 107 2.46 -9.58 3.86
CA THR A 107 3.32 -10.74 4.11
C THR A 107 4.38 -10.85 3.03
N VAL A 108 4.00 -10.66 1.77
CA VAL A 108 4.92 -10.74 0.63
C VAL A 108 5.99 -9.65 0.71
N ILE A 109 5.60 -8.39 0.90
CA ILE A 109 6.56 -7.29 0.92
C ILE A 109 7.52 -7.38 2.10
N LYS A 110 7.02 -7.75 3.28
CA LYS A 110 7.87 -7.95 4.47
C LYS A 110 8.86 -9.10 4.25
N TYR A 111 8.39 -10.21 3.69
CA TYR A 111 9.24 -11.36 3.39
C TYR A 111 10.35 -10.99 2.42
N LEU A 112 10.01 -10.28 1.34
CA LEU A 112 10.99 -9.91 0.32
C LEU A 112 11.98 -8.86 0.82
N PHE A 113 11.53 -7.91 1.62
CA PHE A 113 12.44 -6.95 2.26
C PHE A 113 13.46 -7.69 3.13
N ASN A 114 13.01 -8.64 3.92
CA ASN A 114 13.90 -9.43 4.76
C ASN A 114 14.86 -10.28 3.92
N LYS A 115 14.35 -10.92 2.87
CA LYS A 115 15.16 -11.76 1.97
C LYS A 115 16.32 -10.99 1.33
N TYR A 116 16.09 -9.74 0.97
CA TYR A 116 17.08 -8.90 0.28
C TYR A 116 17.75 -7.89 1.20
N ASN A 117 17.64 -8.09 2.52
CA ASN A 117 18.29 -7.25 3.53
C ASN A 117 17.93 -5.75 3.42
N ILE A 118 16.68 -5.47 3.05
CA ILE A 118 16.14 -4.12 3.03
C ILE A 118 15.41 -3.91 4.35
N TYR A 119 15.91 -2.97 5.16
CA TYR A 119 15.30 -2.69 6.45
C TYR A 119 14.20 -1.65 6.32
N PHE A 120 13.01 -2.02 6.74
CA PHE A 120 11.88 -1.10 6.92
C PHE A 120 10.85 -1.78 7.83
N ASP A 121 10.58 -1.17 8.97
CA ASP A 121 9.65 -1.73 9.95
C ASP A 121 8.25 -1.16 9.71
N PHE A 122 7.45 -1.86 8.91
CA PHE A 122 6.09 -1.44 8.57
C PHE A 122 5.20 -1.30 9.81
N ASP A 123 5.33 -2.22 10.76
CA ASP A 123 4.47 -2.24 11.94
C ASP A 123 4.76 -1.08 12.88
N LYS A 124 6.01 -0.59 12.89
CA LYS A 124 6.40 0.58 13.66
C LYS A 124 5.95 1.87 12.97
N GLU A 125 6.09 1.94 11.65
CA GLU A 125 5.87 3.17 10.89
C GLU A 125 4.41 3.41 10.52
N PHE A 126 3.65 2.34 10.32
CA PHE A 126 2.25 2.43 9.88
C PHE A 126 1.35 1.46 10.62
N LYS A 127 0.09 1.85 10.79
CA LYS A 127 -0.98 0.91 11.10
C LYS A 127 -1.56 0.40 9.80
N SER A 128 -2.16 -0.79 9.83
CA SER A 128 -2.77 -1.37 8.64
C SER A 128 -4.25 -1.63 8.85
N LEU A 129 -5.01 -1.51 7.77
CA LEU A 129 -6.44 -1.83 7.75
C LEU A 129 -6.75 -2.57 6.46
N ASP A 130 -7.33 -3.76 6.61
CA ASP A 130 -7.76 -4.59 5.48
C ASP A 130 -9.26 -4.44 5.32
N ILE A 131 -9.69 -3.82 4.23
CA ILE A 131 -11.10 -3.52 3.97
C ILE A 131 -11.93 -4.80 3.89
N GLN A 132 -11.38 -5.88 3.32
CA GLN A 132 -12.09 -7.16 3.24
C GLN A 132 -12.41 -7.69 4.63
N LYS A 133 -11.42 -7.70 5.54
CA LYS A 133 -11.62 -8.16 6.91
C LYS A 133 -12.61 -7.31 7.67
N GLU A 134 -12.52 -5.99 7.53
CA GLU A 134 -13.45 -5.08 8.17
C GLU A 134 -14.88 -5.28 7.66
N TYR A 135 -15.04 -5.48 6.36
CA TYR A 135 -16.34 -5.78 5.77
C TYR A 135 -16.90 -7.09 6.28
N GLU A 136 -16.12 -8.17 6.28
CA GLU A 136 -16.55 -9.48 6.77
C GLU A 136 -16.95 -9.43 8.23
N ARG A 137 -16.20 -8.73 9.06
CA ARG A 137 -16.49 -8.57 10.48
C ARG A 137 -17.81 -7.83 10.71
N ASN A 138 -18.04 -6.73 9.99
CA ASN A 138 -19.22 -5.89 10.15
C ASN A 138 -20.48 -6.52 9.57
N MET A 139 -20.35 -7.27 8.49
CA MET A 139 -21.48 -7.88 7.78
C MET A 139 -21.70 -9.34 8.16
N ASN A 140 -20.83 -9.90 9.00
CA ASN A 140 -20.88 -11.30 9.41
C ASN A 140 -20.96 -12.25 8.21
N THR A 141 -20.11 -11.99 7.21
CA THR A 141 -20.05 -12.76 5.97
C THR A 141 -18.60 -12.90 5.54
N SER A 142 -18.33 -13.75 4.56
CA SER A 142 -17.00 -13.83 3.98
C SER A 142 -17.04 -13.56 2.48
N ILE A 143 -15.97 -12.92 1.99
CA ILE A 143 -15.78 -12.58 0.58
C ILE A 143 -14.76 -13.56 0.00
N ARG A 144 -15.13 -14.23 -1.07
CA ARG A 144 -14.20 -15.06 -1.82
C ARG A 144 -13.60 -14.27 -2.97
N THR A 145 -12.29 -14.27 -3.03
CA THR A 145 -11.52 -13.61 -4.10
C THR A 145 -10.83 -14.63 -4.98
#